data_b8869d6a3894b29a360bc17f91f66112
#
_entry.id   b8869d6a3894b29a360bc17f91f66112
#
_cell.length_a   1.000
_cell.length_b   1.000
_cell.length_c   1.000
_cell.angle_alpha   90.00
_cell.angle_beta   90.00
_cell.angle_gamma   90.00
#
_symmetry.space_group_name_H-M   'P 1'
#
loop_
_entity.id
_entity.type
_entity.pdbx_description
1 polymer ?
#
loop_
_entity_poly.entity_id
_entity_poly.type
_entity_poly.pdbx_seq_one_letter_code
_entity_poly.pdbx_strand_id
1 'polypeptide(L)'
;MQTFLFLLELAGTVAFAVSGAVLGIEKHMDIFGVGLLGITTAVGGGILRDLVVGLTPPRAFQNPMYLLVALGVSVVLFFPFVRRLIGRSKRVFDALMLLMDATGLGIFTITGINTAITLADCTDPLLLVFVGLLTGTGGGVLRDVLAGDMPYILRKHIYASASIAGGVLYLLLRQVWHGPGAILTGVLVVVGIRCAAAHFEWNLPRAKTVWKSGE
;
A
#
# COMPACT_ATOMS: atom_id res chain seq x y z
N MET A 1 -1.95 -9.36 -20.79
CA MET A 1 -1.20 -8.51 -19.85
C MET A 1 -2.13 -7.54 -19.12
N GLN A 2 -2.92 -6.75 -19.83
CA GLN A 2 -3.82 -5.75 -19.21
C GLN A 2 -4.80 -6.34 -18.18
N THR A 3 -5.47 -7.46 -18.53
CA THR A 3 -6.39 -8.15 -17.60
C THR A 3 -5.68 -8.63 -16.34
N PHE A 4 -4.47 -9.15 -16.46
CA PHE A 4 -3.65 -9.58 -15.32
C PHE A 4 -3.33 -8.42 -14.38
N LEU A 5 -2.87 -7.29 -14.94
CA LEU A 5 -2.58 -6.08 -14.16
C LEU A 5 -3.83 -5.54 -13.48
N PHE A 6 -4.95 -5.50 -14.19
CA PHE A 6 -6.22 -5.07 -13.62
C PHE A 6 -6.66 -5.93 -12.43
N LEU A 7 -6.58 -7.26 -12.55
CA LEU A 7 -6.91 -8.18 -11.45
C LEU A 7 -5.94 -8.01 -10.26
N LEU A 8 -4.66 -7.80 -10.56
CA LEU A 8 -3.65 -7.57 -9.53
C LEU A 8 -3.91 -6.24 -8.80
N GLU A 9 -4.22 -5.17 -9.53
CA GLU A 9 -4.60 -3.88 -8.93
C GLU A 9 -5.88 -3.98 -8.10
N LEU A 10 -6.88 -4.77 -8.53
CA LEU A 10 -8.06 -5.04 -7.71
C LEU A 10 -7.71 -5.79 -6.42
N ALA A 11 -6.83 -6.77 -6.48
CA ALA A 11 -6.36 -7.46 -5.27
C ALA A 11 -5.64 -6.50 -4.30
N GLY A 12 -4.81 -5.60 -4.82
CA GLY A 12 -4.18 -4.51 -4.05
C GLY A 12 -5.22 -3.55 -3.44
N THR A 13 -6.24 -3.20 -4.23
CA THR A 13 -7.37 -2.36 -3.79
C THR A 13 -8.12 -3.01 -2.62
N VAL A 14 -8.44 -4.31 -2.71
CA VAL A 14 -9.06 -5.06 -1.61
C VAL A 14 -8.15 -5.05 -0.38
N ALA A 15 -6.88 -5.36 -0.54
CA ALA A 15 -5.92 -5.41 0.57
C ALA A 15 -5.82 -4.05 1.30
N PHE A 16 -5.68 -2.96 0.56
CA PHE A 16 -5.61 -1.62 1.16
C PHE A 16 -6.96 -1.13 1.70
N ALA A 17 -8.08 -1.47 1.06
CA ALA A 17 -9.40 -1.18 1.60
C ALA A 17 -9.64 -1.88 2.95
N VAL A 18 -9.24 -3.16 3.06
CA VAL A 18 -9.26 -3.90 4.33
C VAL A 18 -8.42 -3.17 5.38
N SER A 19 -7.18 -2.82 5.04
CA SER A 19 -6.27 -2.12 5.95
C SER A 19 -6.86 -0.79 6.44
N GLY A 20 -7.43 0.01 5.53
CA GLY A 20 -8.06 1.28 5.88
C GLY A 20 -9.32 1.12 6.72
N ALA A 21 -10.23 0.23 6.29
CA ALA A 21 -11.50 -0.01 7.00
C ALA A 21 -11.28 -0.56 8.42
N VAL A 22 -10.34 -1.50 8.58
CA VAL A 22 -10.02 -2.09 9.88
C VAL A 22 -9.45 -1.05 10.83
N LEU A 23 -8.56 -0.16 10.36
CA LEU A 23 -8.06 0.95 11.18
C LEU A 23 -9.18 1.95 11.54
N GLY A 24 -10.07 2.29 10.59
CA GLY A 24 -11.21 3.16 10.86
C GLY A 24 -12.15 2.59 11.93
N ILE A 25 -12.39 1.27 11.90
CA ILE A 25 -13.16 0.57 12.91
C ILE A 25 -12.45 0.61 14.27
N GLU A 26 -11.15 0.40 14.33
CA GLU A 26 -10.35 0.50 15.56
C GLU A 26 -10.42 1.91 16.18
N LYS A 27 -10.44 2.93 15.32
CA LYS A 27 -10.58 4.34 15.72
C LYS A 27 -12.04 4.75 16.03
N HIS A 28 -12.97 3.81 16.08
CA HIS A 28 -14.39 4.06 16.35
C HIS A 28 -15.06 5.04 15.38
N MET A 29 -14.60 5.07 14.12
CA MET A 29 -15.24 5.88 13.08
C MET A 29 -16.63 5.28 12.72
N ASP A 30 -17.52 6.13 12.26
CA ASP A 30 -18.82 5.70 11.73
C ASP A 30 -18.67 5.02 10.33
N ILE A 31 -19.76 4.56 9.76
CA ILE A 31 -19.75 3.88 8.46
C ILE A 31 -19.18 4.75 7.34
N PHE A 32 -19.44 6.07 7.41
CA PHE A 32 -18.90 7.01 6.43
C PHE A 32 -17.39 7.17 6.59
N GLY A 33 -16.90 7.36 7.82
CA GLY A 33 -15.47 7.45 8.13
C GLY A 33 -14.70 6.19 7.74
N VAL A 34 -15.24 5.00 8.05
CA VAL A 34 -14.66 3.71 7.67
C VAL A 34 -14.61 3.56 6.14
N GLY A 35 -15.70 3.92 5.44
CA GLY A 35 -15.75 3.91 3.98
C GLY A 35 -14.74 4.86 3.36
N LEU A 36 -14.69 6.10 3.85
CA LEU A 36 -13.76 7.12 3.38
C LEU A 36 -12.31 6.70 3.58
N LEU A 37 -11.97 6.17 4.78
CA LEU A 37 -10.61 5.73 5.09
C LEU A 37 -10.20 4.53 4.22
N GLY A 38 -11.10 3.56 4.00
CA GLY A 38 -10.86 2.42 3.13
C GLY A 38 -10.63 2.84 1.67
N ILE A 39 -11.49 3.71 1.13
CA ILE A 39 -11.34 4.25 -0.23
C ILE A 39 -10.03 5.02 -0.36
N THR A 40 -9.76 5.96 0.55
CA THR A 40 -8.55 6.79 0.49
C THR A 40 -7.29 5.94 0.56
N THR A 41 -7.28 4.91 1.41
CA THR A 41 -6.15 3.97 1.50
C THR A 41 -5.96 3.22 0.18
N ALA A 42 -7.05 2.73 -0.40
CA ALA A 42 -7.00 1.88 -1.59
C ALA A 42 -6.59 2.62 -2.87
N VAL A 43 -7.07 3.85 -3.08
CA VAL A 43 -6.85 4.57 -4.34
C VAL A 43 -5.92 5.77 -4.21
N GLY A 44 -5.64 6.24 -2.98
CA GLY A 44 -4.88 7.46 -2.74
C GLY A 44 -3.47 7.41 -3.31
N GLY A 45 -2.76 6.30 -3.15
CA GLY A 45 -1.43 6.11 -3.74
C GLY A 45 -1.44 6.16 -5.26
N GLY A 46 -2.46 5.58 -5.91
CA GLY A 46 -2.66 5.63 -7.35
C GLY A 46 -2.98 7.05 -7.84
N ILE A 47 -3.78 7.80 -7.10
CA ILE A 47 -4.07 9.22 -7.42
C ILE A 47 -2.79 10.05 -7.34
N LEU A 48 -2.01 9.92 -6.26
CA LEU A 48 -0.74 10.63 -6.11
C LEU A 48 0.23 10.29 -7.26
N ARG A 49 0.34 9.01 -7.62
CA ARG A 49 1.12 8.56 -8.78
C ARG A 49 0.68 9.28 -10.04
N ASP A 50 -0.61 9.20 -10.37
CA ASP A 50 -1.13 9.74 -11.63
C ASP A 50 -0.87 11.25 -11.75
N LEU A 51 -1.02 12.00 -10.65
CA LEU A 51 -0.70 13.42 -10.60
C LEU A 51 0.79 13.69 -10.85
N VAL A 52 1.68 12.91 -10.23
CA VAL A 52 3.15 13.09 -10.37
C VAL A 52 3.60 12.80 -11.80
N VAL A 53 3.04 11.76 -12.44
CA VAL A 53 3.41 11.40 -13.82
C VAL A 53 2.57 12.12 -14.89
N GLY A 54 1.69 13.06 -14.51
CA GLY A 54 0.91 13.90 -15.43
C GLY A 54 -0.29 13.18 -16.06
N LEU A 55 -0.73 12.06 -15.53
CA LEU A 55 -1.94 11.35 -15.98
C LEU A 55 -3.19 11.97 -15.37
N THR A 56 -3.83 12.86 -16.09
CA THR A 56 -5.05 13.57 -15.65
C THR A 56 -6.21 13.36 -16.60
N PRO A 57 -7.46 13.12 -16.11
CA PRO A 57 -7.79 12.87 -14.69
C PRO A 57 -7.23 11.54 -14.18
N PRO A 58 -6.98 11.41 -12.85
CA PRO A 58 -6.48 10.16 -12.27
C PRO A 58 -7.33 8.93 -12.62
N ARG A 59 -6.68 7.80 -12.86
CA ARG A 59 -7.32 6.55 -13.32
C ARG A 59 -8.41 6.02 -12.38
N ALA A 60 -8.28 6.30 -11.08
CA ALA A 60 -9.29 5.94 -10.10
C ALA A 60 -10.67 6.56 -10.40
N PHE A 61 -10.72 7.71 -11.05
CA PHE A 61 -11.95 8.38 -11.48
C PHE A 61 -12.40 7.95 -12.89
N GLN A 62 -11.47 7.47 -13.71
CA GLN A 62 -11.80 6.95 -15.06
C GLN A 62 -12.43 5.55 -14.98
N ASN A 63 -12.02 4.74 -14.00
CA ASN A 63 -12.60 3.42 -13.76
C ASN A 63 -13.18 3.34 -12.34
N PRO A 64 -14.51 3.47 -12.19
CA PRO A 64 -15.15 3.48 -10.88
C PRO A 64 -15.05 2.15 -10.12
N MET A 65 -14.62 1.07 -10.78
CA MET A 65 -14.52 -0.27 -10.18
C MET A 65 -13.62 -0.26 -8.93
N TYR A 66 -12.50 0.46 -8.96
CA TYR A 66 -11.60 0.55 -7.80
C TYR A 66 -12.28 1.18 -6.59
N LEU A 67 -13.03 2.27 -6.81
CA LEU A 67 -13.78 2.97 -5.76
C LEU A 67 -14.92 2.10 -5.21
N LEU A 68 -15.67 1.43 -6.10
CA LEU A 68 -16.79 0.56 -5.73
C LEU A 68 -16.32 -0.65 -4.94
N VAL A 69 -15.22 -1.29 -5.36
CA VAL A 69 -14.62 -2.42 -4.64
C VAL A 69 -14.12 -1.97 -3.26
N ALA A 70 -13.40 -0.85 -3.18
CA ALA A 70 -12.91 -0.32 -1.89
C ALA A 70 -14.07 0.00 -0.93
N LEU A 71 -15.12 0.66 -1.44
CA LEU A 71 -16.32 0.97 -0.65
C LEU A 71 -17.03 -0.32 -0.20
N GLY A 72 -17.26 -1.26 -1.13
CA GLY A 72 -17.93 -2.52 -0.84
C GLY A 72 -17.21 -3.32 0.25
N VAL A 73 -15.87 -3.45 0.15
CA VAL A 73 -15.05 -4.09 1.18
C VAL A 73 -15.18 -3.38 2.53
N SER A 74 -15.11 -2.05 2.54
CA SER A 74 -15.20 -1.25 3.77
C SER A 74 -16.57 -1.41 4.45
N VAL A 75 -17.65 -1.39 3.68
CA VAL A 75 -19.01 -1.59 4.19
C VAL A 75 -19.20 -3.01 4.72
N VAL A 76 -18.71 -4.04 4.02
CA VAL A 76 -18.78 -5.44 4.49
C VAL A 76 -18.05 -5.61 5.82
N LEU A 77 -16.88 -5.02 5.97
CA LEU A 77 -16.09 -5.09 7.20
C LEU A 77 -16.73 -4.33 8.36
N PHE A 78 -17.53 -3.32 8.08
CA PHE A 78 -18.24 -2.56 9.12
C PHE A 78 -19.27 -3.40 9.87
N PHE A 79 -19.85 -4.44 9.27
CA PHE A 79 -20.86 -5.27 9.91
C PHE A 79 -20.32 -6.07 11.10
N PRO A 80 -21.07 -6.15 12.23
CA PRO A 80 -20.61 -6.78 13.48
C PRO A 80 -20.21 -8.26 13.33
N PHE A 81 -20.84 -8.98 12.40
CA PHE A 81 -20.54 -10.38 12.16
C PHE A 81 -19.09 -10.58 11.68
N VAL A 82 -18.65 -9.78 10.72
CA VAL A 82 -17.28 -9.83 10.19
C VAL A 82 -16.27 -9.39 11.26
N ARG A 83 -16.60 -8.36 12.04
CA ARG A 83 -15.77 -7.90 13.16
C ARG A 83 -15.53 -8.96 14.22
N ARG A 84 -16.55 -9.77 14.55
CA ARG A 84 -16.41 -10.87 15.52
C ARG A 84 -15.45 -11.96 15.03
N LEU A 85 -15.35 -12.15 13.71
CA LEU A 85 -14.43 -13.11 13.12
C LEU A 85 -12.98 -12.63 13.20
N ILE A 86 -12.74 -11.33 12.96
CA ILE A 86 -11.41 -10.70 12.95
C ILE A 86 -10.94 -10.35 14.36
N GLY A 87 -11.85 -9.88 15.23
CA GLY A 87 -11.54 -9.33 16.56
C GLY A 87 -11.29 -10.34 17.68
N ARG A 88 -11.21 -11.66 17.36
CA ARG A 88 -11.03 -12.71 18.38
C ARG A 88 -9.67 -12.67 19.10
N SER A 89 -8.64 -12.08 18.49
CA SER A 89 -7.30 -12.01 19.06
C SER A 89 -6.52 -10.83 18.48
N LYS A 90 -5.84 -10.07 19.33
CA LYS A 90 -4.94 -8.99 18.90
C LYS A 90 -3.88 -9.48 17.91
N ARG A 91 -3.36 -10.71 18.09
CA ARG A 91 -2.41 -11.31 17.15
C ARG A 91 -2.99 -11.48 15.75
N VAL A 92 -4.24 -11.93 15.66
CA VAL A 92 -4.92 -12.09 14.34
C VAL A 92 -5.14 -10.74 13.68
N PHE A 93 -5.52 -9.75 14.46
CA PHE A 93 -5.67 -8.37 13.99
C PHE A 93 -4.34 -7.82 13.45
N ASP A 94 -3.26 -7.87 14.25
CA ASP A 94 -1.94 -7.37 13.87
C ASP A 94 -1.38 -8.10 12.64
N ALA A 95 -1.57 -9.42 12.56
CA ALA A 95 -1.16 -10.22 11.40
C ALA A 95 -1.96 -9.87 10.14
N LEU A 96 -3.28 -9.68 10.26
CA LEU A 96 -4.13 -9.27 9.15
C LEU A 96 -3.72 -7.89 8.62
N MET A 97 -3.53 -6.92 9.51
CA MET A 97 -3.09 -5.58 9.15
C MET A 97 -1.74 -5.62 8.44
N LEU A 98 -0.77 -6.38 8.97
CA LEU A 98 0.54 -6.54 8.34
C LEU A 98 0.43 -7.16 6.95
N LEU A 99 -0.31 -8.25 6.79
CA LEU A 99 -0.43 -8.97 5.51
C LEU A 99 -1.15 -8.13 4.46
N MET A 100 -2.26 -7.48 4.84
CA MET A 100 -3.02 -6.63 3.91
C MET A 100 -2.20 -5.42 3.48
N ASP A 101 -1.55 -4.75 4.43
CA ASP A 101 -0.68 -3.60 4.14
C ASP A 101 0.55 -4.00 3.30
N ALA A 102 1.23 -5.11 3.62
CA ALA A 102 2.37 -5.60 2.85
C ALA A 102 1.98 -6.03 1.42
N THR A 103 0.81 -6.67 1.27
CA THR A 103 0.28 -7.08 -0.04
C THR A 103 -0.04 -5.86 -0.89
N GLY A 104 -0.76 -4.88 -0.34
CA GLY A 104 -1.06 -3.63 -1.03
C GLY A 104 0.23 -2.87 -1.41
N LEU A 105 1.17 -2.75 -0.47
CA LEU A 105 2.47 -2.14 -0.73
C LEU A 105 3.19 -2.81 -1.92
N GLY A 106 3.32 -4.14 -1.91
CA GLY A 106 4.00 -4.87 -2.97
C GLY A 106 3.32 -4.70 -4.32
N ILE A 107 2.02 -4.91 -4.38
CA ILE A 107 1.23 -4.77 -5.61
C ILE A 107 1.36 -3.36 -6.17
N PHE A 108 1.07 -2.34 -5.36
CA PHE A 108 1.05 -0.96 -5.84
C PHE A 108 2.44 -0.38 -6.12
N THR A 109 3.49 -0.86 -5.46
CA THR A 109 4.88 -0.53 -5.86
C THR A 109 5.14 -0.98 -7.29
N ILE A 110 4.87 -2.23 -7.60
CA ILE A 110 5.23 -2.81 -8.91
C ILE A 110 4.27 -2.34 -10.01
N THR A 111 2.96 -2.30 -9.75
CA THR A 111 1.99 -1.77 -10.73
C THR A 111 2.16 -0.27 -10.94
N GLY A 112 2.58 0.48 -9.92
CA GLY A 112 2.91 1.90 -10.02
C GLY A 112 4.06 2.15 -10.99
N ILE A 113 5.17 1.41 -10.85
CA ILE A 113 6.29 1.45 -11.81
C ILE A 113 5.82 1.08 -13.21
N ASN A 114 5.07 -0.02 -13.34
CA ASN A 114 4.59 -0.47 -14.64
C ASN A 114 3.68 0.56 -15.31
N THR A 115 2.79 1.21 -14.57
CA THR A 115 1.92 2.27 -15.08
C THR A 115 2.73 3.48 -15.55
N ALA A 116 3.74 3.92 -14.80
CA ALA A 116 4.60 5.02 -15.18
C ALA A 116 5.34 4.74 -16.50
N ILE A 117 5.80 3.51 -16.70
CA ILE A 117 6.46 3.10 -17.94
C ILE A 117 5.47 3.02 -19.12
N THR A 118 4.29 2.41 -18.91
CA THR A 118 3.40 2.04 -20.02
C THR A 118 2.41 3.11 -20.43
N LEU A 119 2.06 4.01 -19.53
CA LEU A 119 1.06 5.06 -19.76
C LEU A 119 1.62 6.48 -19.73
N ALA A 120 2.74 6.69 -19.06
CA ALA A 120 3.40 7.99 -18.97
C ALA A 120 4.77 8.02 -19.67
N ASP A 121 5.14 6.94 -20.36
CA ASP A 121 6.41 6.78 -21.09
C ASP A 121 7.67 7.15 -20.29
N CYS A 122 7.60 6.99 -18.95
CA CYS A 122 8.72 7.27 -18.07
C CYS A 122 9.83 6.23 -18.28
N THR A 123 11.07 6.70 -18.47
CA THR A 123 12.25 5.85 -18.69
C THR A 123 13.33 6.03 -17.62
N ASP A 124 13.29 7.13 -16.85
CA ASP A 124 14.27 7.39 -15.79
C ASP A 124 14.11 6.41 -14.63
N PRO A 125 15.13 5.59 -14.29
CA PRO A 125 15.03 4.59 -13.25
C PRO A 125 14.77 5.16 -11.85
N LEU A 126 15.32 6.35 -11.55
CA LEU A 126 15.12 6.99 -10.25
C LEU A 126 13.66 7.44 -10.09
N LEU A 127 13.12 8.07 -11.13
CA LEU A 127 11.71 8.47 -11.15
C LEU A 127 10.79 7.24 -11.03
N LEU A 128 11.09 6.16 -11.75
CA LEU A 128 10.32 4.91 -11.70
C LEU A 128 10.28 4.31 -10.30
N VAL A 129 11.44 4.21 -9.61
CA VAL A 129 11.50 3.71 -8.23
C VAL A 129 10.76 4.64 -7.29
N PHE A 130 10.90 5.96 -7.44
CA PHE A 130 10.18 6.95 -6.64
C PHE A 130 8.66 6.84 -6.83
N VAL A 131 8.20 6.73 -8.06
CA VAL A 131 6.77 6.57 -8.38
C VAL A 131 6.21 5.26 -7.83
N GLY A 132 6.97 4.17 -7.91
CA GLY A 132 6.59 2.90 -7.27
C GLY A 132 6.48 3.03 -5.76
N LEU A 133 7.49 3.62 -5.11
CA LEU A 133 7.47 3.90 -3.68
C LEU A 133 6.25 4.76 -3.31
N LEU A 134 6.03 5.86 -4.01
CA LEU A 134 4.90 6.77 -3.77
C LEU A 134 3.55 6.05 -3.92
N THR A 135 3.40 5.23 -4.97
CA THR A 135 2.16 4.49 -5.20
C THR A 135 1.90 3.47 -4.10
N GLY A 136 2.92 2.70 -3.72
CA GLY A 136 2.80 1.65 -2.71
C GLY A 136 2.61 2.21 -1.30
N THR A 137 3.30 3.30 -0.94
CA THR A 137 3.25 3.86 0.41
C THR A 137 2.17 4.93 0.59
N GLY A 138 1.81 5.64 -0.48
CA GLY A 138 0.97 6.84 -0.42
C GLY A 138 -0.41 6.59 0.19
N GLY A 139 -1.06 5.48 -0.16
CA GLY A 139 -2.34 5.09 0.43
C GLY A 139 -2.24 4.88 1.94
N GLY A 140 -1.20 4.18 2.41
CA GLY A 140 -0.93 3.97 3.83
C GLY A 140 -0.61 5.26 4.58
N VAL A 141 0.15 6.18 3.97
CA VAL A 141 0.44 7.50 4.54
C VAL A 141 -0.84 8.31 4.71
N LEU A 142 -1.67 8.40 3.67
CA LEU A 142 -2.95 9.10 3.74
C LEU A 142 -3.87 8.48 4.81
N ARG A 143 -3.94 7.16 4.87
CA ARG A 143 -4.69 6.42 5.90
C ARG A 143 -4.26 6.84 7.30
N ASP A 144 -2.97 6.75 7.60
CA ASP A 144 -2.44 7.00 8.93
C ASP A 144 -2.66 8.48 9.32
N VAL A 145 -2.40 9.42 8.41
CA VAL A 145 -2.63 10.85 8.64
C VAL A 145 -4.11 11.15 8.92
N LEU A 146 -5.03 10.59 8.13
CA LEU A 146 -6.47 10.76 8.34
C LEU A 146 -6.96 10.12 9.64
N ALA A 147 -6.31 9.02 10.07
CA ALA A 147 -6.59 8.37 11.34
C ALA A 147 -5.97 9.07 12.56
N GLY A 148 -5.19 10.15 12.35
CA GLY A 148 -4.48 10.88 13.41
C GLY A 148 -3.27 10.13 13.96
N ASP A 149 -2.73 9.16 13.20
CA ASP A 149 -1.57 8.38 13.58
C ASP A 149 -0.30 8.85 12.84
N MET A 150 0.87 8.61 13.46
CA MET A 150 2.12 8.81 12.76
C MET A 150 2.26 7.76 11.64
N PRO A 151 2.49 8.18 10.38
CA PRO A 151 2.59 7.28 9.25
C PRO A 151 3.57 6.12 9.47
N TYR A 152 3.15 4.93 9.06
CA TYR A 152 3.90 3.69 9.26
C TYR A 152 5.28 3.73 8.63
N ILE A 153 5.42 4.42 7.49
CA ILE A 153 6.69 4.65 6.79
C ILE A 153 7.73 5.38 7.67
N LEU A 154 7.29 6.23 8.60
CA LEU A 154 8.15 6.96 9.51
C LEU A 154 8.48 6.20 10.81
N ARG A 155 7.66 5.19 11.16
CA ARG A 155 7.80 4.39 12.39
C ARG A 155 8.49 3.07 12.17
N LYS A 156 8.24 2.40 11.05
CA LYS A 156 8.73 1.07 10.69
C LYS A 156 9.68 1.20 9.50
N HIS A 157 10.95 1.25 9.79
CA HIS A 157 12.02 1.62 8.86
C HIS A 157 12.19 0.72 7.63
N ILE A 158 11.73 -0.55 7.68
CA ILE A 158 11.81 -1.48 6.53
C ILE A 158 10.50 -1.47 5.70
N TYR A 159 9.78 -0.37 5.73
CA TYR A 159 8.59 -0.17 4.90
C TYR A 159 8.96 0.39 3.52
N ALA A 160 9.58 1.56 3.50
CA ALA A 160 10.05 2.21 2.28
C ALA A 160 11.18 1.40 1.60
N SER A 161 12.13 0.88 2.39
CA SER A 161 13.24 0.09 1.85
C SER A 161 12.80 -1.21 1.20
N ALA A 162 11.74 -1.86 1.68
CA ALA A 162 11.17 -3.03 1.04
C ALA A 162 10.56 -2.68 -0.34
N SER A 163 9.82 -1.58 -0.43
CA SER A 163 9.27 -1.06 -1.69
C SER A 163 10.40 -0.71 -2.68
N ILE A 164 11.44 0.01 -2.23
CA ILE A 164 12.59 0.37 -3.07
C ILE A 164 13.29 -0.90 -3.58
N ALA A 165 13.61 -1.84 -2.69
CA ALA A 165 14.30 -3.09 -3.06
C ALA A 165 13.51 -3.91 -4.09
N GLY A 166 12.21 -4.09 -3.86
CA GLY A 166 11.34 -4.79 -4.80
C GLY A 166 11.17 -4.05 -6.13
N GLY A 167 11.06 -2.72 -6.09
CA GLY A 167 10.98 -1.89 -7.29
C GLY A 167 12.25 -1.95 -8.14
N VAL A 168 13.43 -1.85 -7.51
CA VAL A 168 14.73 -2.00 -8.21
C VAL A 168 14.86 -3.40 -8.80
N LEU A 169 14.55 -4.45 -8.02
CA LEU A 169 14.59 -5.81 -8.52
C LEU A 169 13.65 -6.02 -9.72
N TYR A 170 12.43 -5.47 -9.65
CA TYR A 170 11.49 -5.54 -10.76
C TYR A 170 12.06 -4.88 -12.04
N LEU A 171 12.67 -3.70 -11.91
CA LEU A 171 13.28 -3.00 -13.06
C LEU A 171 14.42 -3.83 -13.69
N LEU A 172 15.23 -4.49 -12.86
CA LEU A 172 16.30 -5.39 -13.35
C LEU A 172 15.73 -6.64 -14.02
N LEU A 173 14.77 -7.30 -13.39
CA LEU A 173 14.15 -8.51 -13.94
C LEU A 173 13.43 -8.24 -15.26
N ARG A 174 12.77 -7.09 -15.37
CA ARG A 174 12.06 -6.70 -16.59
C ARG A 174 12.95 -6.61 -17.83
N GLN A 175 14.25 -6.37 -17.67
CA GLN A 175 15.20 -6.32 -18.79
C GLN A 175 15.44 -7.71 -19.41
N VAL A 176 15.34 -8.77 -18.61
CA VAL A 176 15.63 -10.14 -19.01
C VAL A 176 14.36 -10.97 -19.16
N TRP A 177 13.40 -10.74 -18.30
CA TRP A 177 12.17 -11.53 -18.18
C TRP A 177 10.93 -10.67 -18.40
N HIS A 178 10.41 -10.70 -19.62
CA HIS A 178 9.20 -9.96 -19.99
C HIS A 178 7.96 -10.76 -19.61
N GLY A 179 7.06 -10.19 -18.80
CA GLY A 179 5.78 -10.81 -18.53
C GLY A 179 5.33 -10.78 -17.06
N PRO A 180 4.24 -11.50 -16.74
CA PRO A 180 3.66 -11.56 -15.39
C PRO A 180 4.62 -12.06 -14.32
N GLY A 181 5.59 -12.90 -14.70
CA GLY A 181 6.57 -13.47 -13.78
C GLY A 181 7.44 -12.42 -13.08
N ALA A 182 7.98 -11.44 -13.82
CA ALA A 182 8.77 -10.37 -13.23
C ALA A 182 7.95 -9.52 -12.25
N ILE A 183 6.68 -9.24 -12.60
CA ILE A 183 5.74 -8.50 -11.74
C ILE A 183 5.50 -9.26 -10.44
N LEU A 184 5.12 -10.54 -10.52
CA LEU A 184 4.86 -11.37 -9.35
C LEU A 184 6.08 -11.52 -8.46
N THR A 185 7.27 -11.72 -9.05
CA THR A 185 8.52 -11.81 -8.28
C THR A 185 8.78 -10.50 -7.52
N GLY A 186 8.63 -9.35 -8.17
CA GLY A 186 8.77 -8.06 -7.50
C GLY A 186 7.79 -7.89 -6.33
N VAL A 187 6.51 -8.22 -6.52
CA VAL A 187 5.49 -8.20 -5.47
C VAL A 187 5.86 -9.11 -4.31
N LEU A 188 6.21 -10.37 -4.60
CA LEU A 188 6.56 -11.36 -3.58
C LEU A 188 7.80 -10.95 -2.76
N VAL A 189 8.78 -10.32 -3.39
CA VAL A 189 9.96 -9.81 -2.69
C VAL A 189 9.59 -8.68 -1.74
N VAL A 190 8.76 -7.72 -2.15
CA VAL A 190 8.29 -6.66 -1.24
C VAL A 190 7.55 -7.27 -0.04
N VAL A 191 6.59 -8.15 -0.29
CA VAL A 191 5.80 -8.82 0.75
C VAL A 191 6.71 -9.65 1.66
N GLY A 192 7.62 -10.43 1.09
CA GLY A 192 8.56 -11.26 1.82
C GLY A 192 9.47 -10.45 2.75
N ILE A 193 10.08 -9.36 2.25
CA ILE A 193 10.89 -8.46 3.07
C ILE A 193 10.06 -7.85 4.20
N ARG A 194 8.82 -7.44 3.94
CA ARG A 194 7.91 -6.88 4.96
C ARG A 194 7.57 -7.88 6.04
N CYS A 195 7.19 -9.11 5.67
CA CYS A 195 6.88 -10.17 6.61
C CYS A 195 8.12 -10.59 7.43
N ALA A 196 9.27 -10.73 6.78
CA ALA A 196 10.53 -11.02 7.46
C ALA A 196 10.92 -9.91 8.44
N ALA A 197 10.85 -8.65 8.01
CA ALA A 197 11.16 -7.50 8.85
C ALA A 197 10.24 -7.39 10.07
N ALA A 198 8.96 -7.76 9.91
CA ALA A 198 8.02 -7.79 11.02
C ALA A 198 8.29 -8.97 11.97
N HIS A 199 8.64 -10.15 11.43
CA HIS A 199 8.93 -11.35 12.23
C HIS A 199 10.23 -11.23 13.03
N PHE A 200 11.28 -10.71 12.40
CA PHE A 200 12.61 -10.53 13.01
C PHE A 200 12.80 -9.18 13.69
N GLU A 201 11.76 -8.36 13.77
CA GLU A 201 11.79 -7.02 14.39
C GLU A 201 12.93 -6.12 13.86
N TRP A 202 13.23 -6.19 12.57
CA TRP A 202 14.28 -5.39 11.97
C TRP A 202 13.97 -3.89 12.08
N ASN A 203 14.89 -3.15 12.68
CA ASN A 203 14.77 -1.71 12.86
C ASN A 203 16.03 -1.00 12.37
N LEU A 204 15.86 0.15 11.71
CA LEU A 204 16.98 1.04 11.39
C LEU A 204 17.40 1.82 12.64
N PRO A 205 18.68 2.28 12.73
CA PRO A 205 19.15 3.11 13.84
C PRO A 205 18.29 4.38 14.01
N ARG A 206 17.94 4.68 15.26
CA ARG A 206 17.25 5.92 15.61
C ARG A 206 18.27 6.93 16.12
N ALA A 207 18.08 8.23 15.80
CA ALA A 207 18.86 9.28 16.39
C ALA A 207 18.65 9.30 17.90
N LYS A 208 19.75 9.26 18.67
CA LYS A 208 19.67 9.46 20.11
C LYS A 208 19.39 10.93 20.38
N THR A 209 18.33 11.24 21.15
CA THR A 209 18.09 12.60 21.62
C THR A 209 19.22 13.03 22.56
N VAL A 210 19.96 14.04 22.15
CA VAL A 210 21.08 14.62 22.95
C VAL A 210 20.55 15.62 23.99
N TRP A 211 19.29 16.01 23.87
CA TRP A 211 18.67 16.95 24.80
C TRP A 211 18.27 16.22 26.07
N LYS A 212 19.08 16.36 27.12
CA LYS A 212 18.59 16.14 28.49
C LYS A 212 17.52 17.20 28.74
N SER A 213 16.31 16.76 29.12
CA SER A 213 15.34 17.64 29.74
C SER A 213 16.06 18.33 30.91
N GLY A 214 16.41 19.61 30.74
CA GLY A 214 16.83 20.46 31.86
C GLY A 214 15.69 20.50 32.84
N GLU A 215 16.03 20.31 34.08
CA GLU A 215 15.25 20.38 35.31
C GLU A 215 14.37 21.62 35.38
#